data_3ca72d1d1155a5e0ec8b523e6c380a0f
#
_entry.id   3ca72d1d1155a5e0ec8b523e6c380a0f
#
_cell.length_a   1.000
_cell.length_b   1.000
_cell.length_c   1.000
_cell.angle_alpha   90.00
_cell.angle_beta   90.00
_cell.angle_gamma   90.00
#
_symmetry.space_group_name_H-M   'P 1'
#
loop_
_entity.id
_entity.type
_entity.pdbx_description
1 polymer ?
#
loop_
_entity_poly.entity_id
_entity_poly.type
_entity_poly.pdbx_seq_one_letter_code
_entity_poly.pdbx_strand_id
1 'polypeptide(L)'
;MLIYCTGATGLAGYNFVRAAASEGHKIIAVCGSKELPPMRNVTAVRCDLLDENAVQRAVLDAFPDAIVNCAAVSSPADVDANPELAEKMNAALPERLAQLANHVGARFIHLSTDMVFDGSDAPYRNTDVPMPCTLYGTTKLMAEKRVLKAAAPISVVLRLSHISGNSLTERRSLHEKLLRRWAEGEKTPCRTDEIKCPLSAGRLGDLLVELCERPNLTGIYHYAGLEPLSRYEMARRIAEKFGLSPDEFVEPVAGDRPVDLTLDMSCLARFVKTRSCMFGELLDEMALPADLAGWLKSKAGRLPIKRFKL
;
A
#
# COMPACT_ATOMS: atom_id res chain seq x y z
N MET A 1 -3.30 17.50 14.21
CA MET A 1 -4.48 17.31 13.36
C MET A 1 -5.27 16.10 13.86
N LEU A 2 -6.58 16.08 13.58
CA LEU A 2 -7.40 14.87 13.70
C LEU A 2 -7.50 14.22 12.31
N ILE A 3 -7.04 12.98 12.19
CA ILE A 3 -6.99 12.26 10.91
C ILE A 3 -7.92 11.05 10.96
N TYR A 4 -8.78 10.91 9.95
CA TYR A 4 -9.64 9.74 9.76
C TYR A 4 -9.00 8.81 8.74
N CYS A 5 -8.64 7.60 9.16
CA CYS A 5 -7.95 6.62 8.32
C CYS A 5 -8.80 5.39 8.10
N THR A 6 -9.19 5.09 6.85
CA THR A 6 -9.85 3.83 6.50
C THR A 6 -8.81 2.76 6.17
N GLY A 7 -9.17 1.48 6.36
CA GLY A 7 -8.24 0.38 6.10
C GLY A 7 -7.02 0.36 7.04
N ALA A 8 -7.19 0.86 8.26
CA ALA A 8 -6.13 1.04 9.26
C ALA A 8 -5.37 -0.24 9.65
N THR A 9 -5.94 -1.42 9.43
CA THR A 9 -5.30 -2.72 9.69
C THR A 9 -4.64 -3.35 8.45
N GLY A 10 -4.69 -2.65 7.29
CA GLY A 10 -3.99 -3.03 6.07
C GLY A 10 -2.50 -2.70 6.13
N LEU A 11 -1.71 -3.15 5.13
CA LEU A 11 -0.27 -2.90 5.10
C LEU A 11 0.05 -1.39 5.07
N ALA A 12 -0.57 -0.63 4.17
CA ALA A 12 -0.38 0.82 4.08
C ALA A 12 -0.98 1.54 5.30
N GLY A 13 -2.25 1.25 5.65
CA GLY A 13 -2.96 1.92 6.73
C GLY A 13 -2.28 1.73 8.10
N TYR A 14 -1.81 0.52 8.42
CA TYR A 14 -1.12 0.25 9.68
C TYR A 14 0.17 1.06 9.82
N ASN A 15 1.00 1.08 8.78
CA ASN A 15 2.24 1.85 8.80
C ASN A 15 1.96 3.36 8.84
N PHE A 16 0.93 3.84 8.14
CA PHE A 16 0.50 5.23 8.23
C PHE A 16 0.01 5.61 9.64
N VAL A 17 -0.87 4.81 10.25
CA VAL A 17 -1.37 5.06 11.62
C VAL A 17 -0.22 5.15 12.63
N ARG A 18 0.79 4.27 12.51
CA ARG A 18 1.99 4.32 13.36
C ARG A 18 2.79 5.60 13.15
N ALA A 19 3.06 5.98 11.90
CA ALA A 19 3.80 7.19 11.56
C ALA A 19 3.06 8.44 12.08
N ALA A 20 1.76 8.56 11.80
CA ALA A 20 0.96 9.70 12.23
C ALA A 20 0.84 9.80 13.76
N ALA A 21 0.73 8.67 14.46
CA ALA A 21 0.71 8.64 15.92
C ALA A 21 2.04 9.07 16.53
N SER A 22 3.18 8.68 15.93
CA SER A 22 4.52 9.07 16.39
C SER A 22 4.79 10.57 16.21
N GLU A 23 4.21 11.19 15.19
CA GLU A 23 4.26 12.66 14.95
C GLU A 23 3.23 13.42 15.81
N GLY A 24 2.50 12.75 16.69
CA GLY A 24 1.59 13.37 17.65
C GLY A 24 0.20 13.72 17.10
N HIS A 25 -0.16 13.25 15.91
CA HIS A 25 -1.52 13.40 15.38
C HIS A 25 -2.52 12.55 16.13
N LYS A 26 -3.78 12.99 16.21
CA LYS A 26 -4.90 12.18 16.70
C LYS A 26 -5.49 11.42 15.52
N ILE A 27 -5.68 10.11 15.67
CA ILE A 27 -6.14 9.27 14.58
C ILE A 27 -7.43 8.54 14.98
N ILE A 28 -8.46 8.63 14.14
CA ILE A 28 -9.59 7.72 14.13
C ILE A 28 -9.26 6.63 13.10
N ALA A 29 -8.91 5.46 13.59
CA ALA A 29 -8.46 4.34 12.79
C ALA A 29 -9.63 3.37 12.53
N VAL A 30 -10.15 3.38 11.29
CA VAL A 30 -11.27 2.53 10.91
C VAL A 30 -10.76 1.12 10.60
N CYS A 31 -11.19 0.19 11.41
CA CYS A 31 -10.83 -1.21 11.35
C CYS A 31 -12.01 -2.05 10.83
N GLY A 32 -11.69 -3.06 10.02
CA GLY A 32 -12.64 -4.12 9.66
C GLY A 32 -12.70 -5.21 10.74
N SER A 33 -12.44 -6.45 10.34
CA SER A 33 -12.48 -7.62 11.24
C SER A 33 -11.26 -7.75 12.18
N LYS A 34 -10.17 -7.03 11.93
CA LYS A 34 -8.94 -7.09 12.71
C LYS A 34 -8.84 -5.91 13.66
N GLU A 35 -8.21 -6.13 14.80
CA GLU A 35 -7.96 -5.10 15.82
C GLU A 35 -6.57 -4.51 15.67
N LEU A 36 -6.44 -3.22 16.01
CA LEU A 36 -5.15 -2.56 16.16
C LEU A 36 -4.66 -2.73 17.61
N PRO A 37 -3.36 -2.89 17.82
CA PRO A 37 -2.80 -2.80 19.17
C PRO A 37 -3.04 -1.39 19.74
N PRO A 38 -3.18 -1.25 21.07
CA PRO A 38 -3.29 0.06 21.68
C PRO A 38 -2.10 0.96 21.32
N MET A 39 -2.38 2.15 20.83
CA MET A 39 -1.38 3.16 20.48
C MET A 39 -1.82 4.54 21.00
N ARG A 40 -0.84 5.32 21.48
CA ARG A 40 -1.11 6.70 21.92
C ARG A 40 -1.73 7.51 20.79
N ASN A 41 -2.73 8.33 21.09
CA ASN A 41 -3.44 9.19 20.14
C ASN A 41 -4.22 8.45 19.04
N VAL A 42 -4.42 7.15 19.14
CA VAL A 42 -5.19 6.35 18.18
C VAL A 42 -6.46 5.83 18.82
N THR A 43 -7.59 6.17 18.23
CA THR A 43 -8.90 5.61 18.56
C THR A 43 -9.30 4.65 17.46
N ALA A 44 -9.27 3.34 17.76
CA ALA A 44 -9.74 2.32 16.83
C ALA A 44 -11.27 2.26 16.86
N VAL A 45 -11.88 2.33 15.66
CA VAL A 45 -13.33 2.24 15.52
C VAL A 45 -13.69 1.14 14.52
N ARG A 46 -14.77 0.40 14.77
CA ARG A 46 -15.35 -0.52 13.79
C ARG A 46 -16.41 0.22 12.99
N CYS A 47 -16.27 0.20 11.67
CA CYS A 47 -17.26 0.73 10.74
C CYS A 47 -17.32 -0.17 9.52
N ASP A 48 -18.50 -0.59 9.14
CA ASP A 48 -18.70 -1.24 7.85
C ASP A 48 -18.62 -0.17 6.76
N LEU A 49 -17.57 -0.24 5.95
CA LEU A 49 -17.34 0.71 4.87
C LEU A 49 -18.28 0.56 3.68
N LEU A 50 -19.09 -0.50 3.65
CA LEU A 50 -20.18 -0.71 2.69
C LEU A 50 -21.50 -0.07 3.15
N ASP A 51 -21.65 0.25 4.44
CA ASP A 51 -22.78 1.01 4.95
C ASP A 51 -22.51 2.52 4.80
N GLU A 52 -23.05 3.10 3.74
CA GLU A 52 -22.89 4.53 3.42
C GLU A 52 -23.34 5.45 4.56
N ASN A 53 -24.42 5.08 5.28
CA ASN A 53 -24.93 5.88 6.38
C ASN A 53 -24.00 5.81 7.60
N ALA A 54 -23.41 4.64 7.89
CA ALA A 54 -22.43 4.49 8.94
C ALA A 54 -21.16 5.30 8.65
N VAL A 55 -20.65 5.22 7.41
CA VAL A 55 -19.50 6.03 6.97
C VAL A 55 -19.79 7.51 7.08
N GLN A 56 -20.96 7.96 6.61
CA GLN A 56 -21.35 9.36 6.70
C GLN A 56 -21.40 9.86 8.14
N ARG A 57 -22.11 9.15 9.02
CA ARG A 57 -22.19 9.50 10.45
C ARG A 57 -20.80 9.58 11.07
N ALA A 58 -19.96 8.55 10.84
CA ALA A 58 -18.63 8.48 11.44
C ALA A 58 -17.73 9.65 11.01
N VAL A 59 -17.79 10.10 9.75
CA VAL A 59 -17.00 11.25 9.28
C VAL A 59 -17.57 12.56 9.81
N LEU A 60 -18.91 12.74 9.81
CA LEU A 60 -19.54 13.97 10.28
C LEU A 60 -19.38 14.16 11.79
N ASP A 61 -19.49 13.09 12.58
CA ASP A 61 -19.28 13.13 14.03
C ASP A 61 -17.81 13.39 14.40
N ALA A 62 -16.87 12.87 13.59
CA ALA A 62 -15.44 13.06 13.79
C ALA A 62 -14.97 14.46 13.41
N PHE A 63 -15.54 15.04 12.35
CA PHE A 63 -15.13 16.31 11.75
C PHE A 63 -13.60 16.43 11.59
N PRO A 64 -12.96 15.53 10.83
CA PRO A 64 -11.50 15.42 10.76
C PRO A 64 -10.88 16.56 9.95
N ASP A 65 -9.60 16.86 10.21
CA ASP A 65 -8.78 17.76 9.39
C ASP A 65 -8.31 17.11 8.09
N ALA A 66 -8.16 15.77 8.10
CA ALA A 66 -7.77 14.98 6.94
C ALA A 66 -8.43 13.59 6.94
N ILE A 67 -8.71 13.09 5.74
CA ILE A 67 -9.17 11.70 5.50
C ILE A 67 -8.15 11.00 4.61
N VAL A 68 -7.61 9.87 5.09
CA VAL A 68 -6.68 9.02 4.33
C VAL A 68 -7.36 7.69 4.03
N ASN A 69 -7.63 7.45 2.75
CA ASN A 69 -8.29 6.22 2.32
C ASN A 69 -7.26 5.14 1.91
N CYS A 70 -6.98 4.22 2.84
CA CYS A 70 -6.16 3.02 2.61
C CYS A 70 -7.00 1.75 2.40
N ALA A 71 -8.35 1.84 2.48
CA ALA A 71 -9.22 0.69 2.28
C ALA A 71 -9.35 0.35 0.80
N ALA A 72 -9.20 -0.92 0.46
CA ALA A 72 -9.42 -1.46 -0.88
C ALA A 72 -9.51 -2.99 -0.85
N VAL A 73 -10.19 -3.56 -1.84
CA VAL A 73 -9.96 -4.93 -2.29
C VAL A 73 -8.72 -4.88 -3.18
N SER A 74 -7.55 -5.29 -2.67
CA SER A 74 -6.24 -4.99 -3.28
C SER A 74 -5.60 -6.16 -4.02
N SER A 75 -6.15 -7.37 -3.91
CA SER A 75 -5.71 -8.54 -4.67
C SER A 75 -6.46 -8.60 -5.99
N PRO A 76 -5.79 -8.65 -7.17
CA PRO A 76 -6.48 -8.86 -8.43
C PRO A 76 -7.39 -10.09 -8.43
N ALA A 77 -6.93 -11.21 -7.84
CA ALA A 77 -7.73 -12.42 -7.73
C ALA A 77 -9.01 -12.22 -6.90
N ASP A 78 -8.95 -11.44 -5.80
CA ASP A 78 -10.14 -11.14 -4.99
C ASP A 78 -11.11 -10.22 -5.74
N VAL A 79 -10.58 -9.30 -6.55
CA VAL A 79 -11.37 -8.41 -7.42
C VAL A 79 -12.08 -9.21 -8.52
N ASP A 80 -11.36 -10.13 -9.16
CA ASP A 80 -11.92 -11.00 -10.20
C ASP A 80 -12.99 -11.96 -9.63
N ALA A 81 -12.79 -12.43 -8.39
CA ALA A 81 -13.75 -13.29 -7.70
C ALA A 81 -15.03 -12.54 -7.27
N ASN A 82 -14.95 -11.25 -6.97
CA ASN A 82 -16.11 -10.45 -6.56
C ASN A 82 -16.04 -9.01 -7.12
N PRO A 83 -16.35 -8.83 -8.41
CA PRO A 83 -16.28 -7.51 -9.07
C PRO A 83 -17.19 -6.44 -8.47
N GLU A 84 -18.38 -6.82 -8.01
CA GLU A 84 -19.33 -5.90 -7.40
C GLU A 84 -18.82 -5.33 -6.07
N LEU A 85 -18.28 -6.18 -5.22
CA LEU A 85 -17.64 -5.75 -3.98
C LEU A 85 -16.43 -4.85 -4.28
N ALA A 86 -15.65 -5.21 -5.30
CA ALA A 86 -14.50 -4.42 -5.72
C ALA A 86 -14.90 -3.03 -6.21
N GLU A 87 -15.97 -2.90 -6.99
CA GLU A 87 -16.46 -1.58 -7.41
C GLU A 87 -16.93 -0.74 -6.22
N LYS A 88 -17.71 -1.31 -5.30
CA LYS A 88 -18.17 -0.62 -4.09
C LYS A 88 -17.01 -0.13 -3.24
N MET A 89 -16.02 -0.98 -2.98
CA MET A 89 -14.89 -0.67 -2.11
C MET A 89 -13.82 0.20 -2.79
N ASN A 90 -13.52 -0.06 -4.06
CA ASN A 90 -12.40 0.59 -4.75
C ASN A 90 -12.81 1.86 -5.49
N ALA A 91 -14.09 2.04 -5.85
CA ALA A 91 -14.55 3.19 -6.62
C ALA A 91 -15.64 4.02 -5.92
N ALA A 92 -16.72 3.39 -5.44
CA ALA A 92 -17.82 4.13 -4.81
C ALA A 92 -17.45 4.69 -3.43
N LEU A 93 -16.82 3.89 -2.58
CA LEU A 93 -16.35 4.35 -1.26
C LEU A 93 -15.37 5.54 -1.34
N PRO A 94 -14.31 5.54 -2.17
CA PRO A 94 -13.44 6.71 -2.33
C PRO A 94 -14.18 7.97 -2.79
N GLU A 95 -15.13 7.86 -3.71
CA GLU A 95 -15.98 8.97 -4.14
C GLU A 95 -16.77 9.55 -2.96
N ARG A 96 -17.42 8.67 -2.18
CA ARG A 96 -18.19 9.08 -1.01
C ARG A 96 -17.33 9.77 0.04
N LEU A 97 -16.14 9.22 0.33
CA LEU A 97 -15.20 9.83 1.27
C LEU A 97 -14.69 11.19 0.77
N ALA A 98 -14.45 11.35 -0.53
CA ALA A 98 -14.05 12.62 -1.12
C ALA A 98 -15.17 13.68 -1.01
N GLN A 99 -16.43 13.30 -1.26
CA GLN A 99 -17.59 14.18 -1.05
C GLN A 99 -17.72 14.64 0.40
N LEU A 100 -17.57 13.70 1.34
CA LEU A 100 -17.62 14.01 2.78
C LEU A 100 -16.45 14.89 3.20
N ALA A 101 -15.24 14.62 2.72
CA ALA A 101 -14.07 15.44 2.97
C ALA A 101 -14.30 16.89 2.47
N ASN A 102 -14.84 17.05 1.27
CA ASN A 102 -15.18 18.36 0.72
C ASN A 102 -16.25 19.07 1.56
N HIS A 103 -17.24 18.33 2.07
CA HIS A 103 -18.30 18.89 2.91
C HIS A 103 -17.79 19.43 4.26
N VAL A 104 -16.87 18.69 4.91
CA VAL A 104 -16.31 19.09 6.21
C VAL A 104 -15.05 19.94 6.10
N GLY A 105 -14.60 20.26 4.88
CA GLY A 105 -13.37 21.02 4.64
C GLY A 105 -12.08 20.26 4.95
N ALA A 106 -12.13 18.92 4.99
CA ALA A 106 -10.98 18.07 5.27
C ALA A 106 -10.12 17.86 4.03
N ARG A 107 -8.82 17.68 4.23
CA ARG A 107 -7.89 17.16 3.21
C ARG A 107 -8.27 15.73 2.83
N PHE A 108 -8.17 15.35 1.56
CA PHE A 108 -8.43 13.98 1.13
C PHE A 108 -7.21 13.35 0.44
N ILE A 109 -6.79 12.17 0.89
CA ILE A 109 -5.70 11.40 0.29
C ILE A 109 -6.21 10.02 -0.09
N HIS A 110 -6.11 9.66 -1.37
CA HIS A 110 -6.53 8.37 -1.90
C HIS A 110 -5.35 7.60 -2.48
N LEU A 111 -5.19 6.34 -2.05
CA LEU A 111 -4.17 5.44 -2.60
C LEU A 111 -4.69 4.77 -3.87
N SER A 112 -4.00 4.99 -4.98
CA SER A 112 -4.20 4.31 -6.26
C SER A 112 -3.04 3.34 -6.56
N THR A 113 -2.82 2.95 -7.80
CA THR A 113 -1.89 1.88 -8.19
C THR A 113 -1.20 2.19 -9.52
N ASP A 114 0.00 1.62 -9.72
CA ASP A 114 0.69 1.54 -11.00
C ASP A 114 -0.10 0.73 -12.06
N MET A 115 -0.97 -0.19 -11.61
CA MET A 115 -1.80 -1.04 -12.49
C MET A 115 -2.92 -0.27 -13.22
N VAL A 116 -3.00 1.05 -13.08
CA VAL A 116 -3.79 1.89 -13.99
C VAL A 116 -3.17 2.00 -15.38
N PHE A 117 -1.93 1.59 -15.54
CA PHE A 117 -1.20 1.51 -16.80
C PHE A 117 -1.12 0.07 -17.32
N ASP A 118 -0.84 -0.07 -18.61
CA ASP A 118 -0.77 -1.38 -19.29
C ASP A 118 0.61 -2.04 -19.24
N GLY A 119 1.65 -1.29 -18.88
CA GLY A 119 3.02 -1.78 -18.78
C GLY A 119 3.79 -1.87 -20.11
N SER A 120 3.36 -1.12 -21.15
CA SER A 120 3.99 -1.14 -22.48
C SER A 120 4.99 0.00 -22.71
N ASP A 121 4.88 1.11 -21.97
CA ASP A 121 5.64 2.37 -22.25
C ASP A 121 6.19 3.03 -20.98
N ALA A 122 6.82 2.24 -20.11
CA ALA A 122 7.47 2.74 -18.90
C ALA A 122 8.78 3.50 -19.22
N PRO A 123 9.21 4.45 -18.35
CA PRO A 123 8.59 4.84 -17.07
C PRO A 123 7.40 5.81 -17.27
N TYR A 124 6.29 5.52 -16.59
CA TYR A 124 5.08 6.32 -16.69
C TYR A 124 5.16 7.61 -15.89
N ARG A 125 4.74 8.72 -16.49
CA ARG A 125 4.57 10.03 -15.85
C ARG A 125 3.16 10.16 -15.28
N ASN A 126 2.98 11.04 -14.30
CA ASN A 126 1.65 11.30 -13.73
C ASN A 126 0.66 11.94 -14.74
N THR A 127 1.14 12.46 -15.86
CA THR A 127 0.36 13.02 -16.97
C THR A 127 0.01 12.02 -18.07
N ASP A 128 0.63 10.83 -18.06
CA ASP A 128 0.37 9.82 -19.09
C ASP A 128 -1.04 9.25 -18.96
N VAL A 129 -1.62 8.89 -20.09
CA VAL A 129 -3.00 8.40 -20.16
C VAL A 129 -3.07 6.98 -19.59
N PRO A 130 -3.88 6.75 -18.53
CA PRO A 130 -4.03 5.41 -17.98
C PRO A 130 -4.77 4.47 -18.93
N MET A 131 -4.26 3.25 -19.07
CA MET A 131 -4.84 2.15 -19.86
C MET A 131 -4.76 0.83 -19.06
N PRO A 132 -5.63 0.62 -18.06
CA PRO A 132 -5.54 -0.58 -17.22
C PRO A 132 -5.90 -1.85 -17.98
N CYS A 133 -5.10 -2.92 -17.77
CA CYS A 133 -5.33 -4.25 -18.36
C CYS A 133 -5.97 -5.24 -17.36
N THR A 134 -6.24 -4.82 -16.14
CA THR A 134 -6.84 -5.66 -15.10
C THR A 134 -8.10 -5.01 -14.54
N LEU A 135 -9.04 -5.83 -14.05
CA LEU A 135 -10.24 -5.31 -13.40
C LEU A 135 -9.87 -4.47 -12.15
N TYR A 136 -8.86 -4.90 -11.38
CA TYR A 136 -8.32 -4.12 -10.27
C TYR A 136 -7.87 -2.72 -10.71
N GLY A 137 -7.02 -2.64 -11.73
CA GLY A 137 -6.57 -1.35 -12.30
C GLY A 137 -7.74 -0.48 -12.78
N THR A 138 -8.74 -1.09 -13.42
CA THR A 138 -9.95 -0.41 -13.87
C THR A 138 -10.74 0.19 -12.70
N THR A 139 -10.99 -0.57 -11.62
CA THR A 139 -11.70 -0.05 -10.44
C THR A 139 -10.95 1.09 -9.78
N LYS A 140 -9.60 1.01 -9.74
CA LYS A 140 -8.75 2.09 -9.17
C LYS A 140 -8.77 3.34 -10.05
N LEU A 141 -8.71 3.20 -11.38
CA LEU A 141 -8.86 4.34 -12.31
C LEU A 141 -10.24 5.00 -12.21
N MET A 142 -11.31 4.21 -12.03
CA MET A 142 -12.65 4.75 -11.76
C MET A 142 -12.65 5.61 -10.49
N ALA A 143 -11.99 5.14 -9.42
CA ALA A 143 -11.84 5.91 -8.18
C ALA A 143 -11.12 7.23 -8.41
N GLU A 144 -9.98 7.24 -9.12
CA GLU A 144 -9.24 8.48 -9.44
C GLU A 144 -10.16 9.53 -10.08
N LYS A 145 -10.91 9.12 -11.12
CA LYS A 145 -11.85 10.02 -11.84
C LYS A 145 -12.97 10.53 -10.94
N ARG A 146 -13.58 9.65 -10.14
CA ARG A 146 -14.69 10.00 -9.23
C ARG A 146 -14.22 10.92 -8.10
N VAL A 147 -13.06 10.64 -7.48
CA VAL A 147 -12.46 11.47 -6.43
C VAL A 147 -12.14 12.87 -6.93
N LEU A 148 -11.47 12.99 -8.08
CA LEU A 148 -11.14 14.29 -8.65
C LEU A 148 -12.37 15.06 -9.12
N LYS A 149 -13.42 14.39 -9.59
CA LYS A 149 -14.69 15.04 -9.89
C LYS A 149 -15.36 15.58 -8.62
N ALA A 150 -15.29 14.85 -7.51
CA ALA A 150 -15.97 15.20 -6.26
C ALA A 150 -15.23 16.28 -5.45
N ALA A 151 -13.88 16.26 -5.44
CA ALA A 151 -13.11 17.04 -4.48
C ALA A 151 -11.68 17.38 -4.96
N ALA A 152 -11.47 17.71 -6.24
CA ALA A 152 -10.15 18.01 -6.79
C ALA A 152 -9.33 19.04 -5.99
N PRO A 153 -9.90 20.16 -5.48
CA PRO A 153 -9.12 21.20 -4.81
C PRO A 153 -8.50 20.78 -3.48
N ILE A 154 -8.97 19.67 -2.89
CA ILE A 154 -8.51 19.17 -1.58
C ILE A 154 -7.91 17.77 -1.66
N SER A 155 -7.87 17.17 -2.84
CA SER A 155 -7.51 15.76 -3.00
C SER A 155 -6.11 15.54 -3.54
N VAL A 156 -5.43 14.55 -2.97
CA VAL A 156 -4.28 13.88 -3.58
C VAL A 156 -4.66 12.45 -3.92
N VAL A 157 -4.42 12.07 -5.16
CA VAL A 157 -4.44 10.68 -5.63
C VAL A 157 -2.99 10.24 -5.77
N LEU A 158 -2.60 9.22 -5.01
CA LEU A 158 -1.24 8.72 -5.00
C LEU A 158 -1.18 7.35 -5.68
N ARG A 159 -0.65 7.28 -6.90
CA ARG A 159 -0.39 6.03 -7.60
C ARG A 159 0.86 5.39 -7.02
N LEU A 160 0.72 4.18 -6.53
CA LEU A 160 1.75 3.43 -5.83
C LEU A 160 2.19 2.24 -6.66
N SER A 161 3.48 1.91 -6.61
CA SER A 161 3.98 0.62 -7.03
C SER A 161 3.81 -0.42 -5.90
N HIS A 162 4.51 -1.54 -5.98
CA HIS A 162 4.36 -2.64 -5.04
C HIS A 162 4.79 -2.28 -3.61
N ILE A 163 3.85 -2.22 -2.67
CA ILE A 163 4.13 -1.91 -1.27
C ILE A 163 4.71 -3.14 -0.57
N SER A 164 5.84 -2.97 0.12
CA SER A 164 6.49 -4.00 0.93
C SER A 164 6.92 -3.43 2.28
N GLY A 165 7.04 -4.29 3.28
CA GLY A 165 7.39 -3.92 4.66
C GLY A 165 6.61 -4.77 5.66
N ASN A 166 6.69 -4.45 6.94
CA ASN A 166 6.05 -5.25 7.97
C ASN A 166 4.56 -4.93 8.07
N SER A 167 3.71 -5.97 8.05
CA SER A 167 2.27 -5.82 8.24
C SER A 167 1.85 -6.17 9.67
N LEU A 168 0.73 -5.62 10.11
CA LEU A 168 0.14 -5.92 11.43
C LEU A 168 -0.01 -7.43 11.68
N THR A 169 -0.31 -8.19 10.64
CA THR A 169 -0.63 -9.62 10.77
C THR A 169 0.51 -10.53 10.36
N GLU A 170 1.65 -9.96 9.96
CA GLU A 170 2.80 -10.70 9.42
C GLU A 170 2.44 -11.64 8.25
N ARG A 171 1.38 -11.28 7.47
CA ARG A 171 0.81 -12.11 6.39
C ARG A 171 0.49 -11.37 5.10
N ARG A 172 0.68 -10.04 5.05
CA ARG A 172 0.21 -9.24 3.91
C ARG A 172 1.30 -8.80 2.95
N SER A 173 2.51 -8.59 3.44
CA SER A 173 3.65 -8.17 2.63
C SER A 173 4.21 -9.33 1.78
N LEU A 174 4.93 -8.99 0.72
CA LEU A 174 5.53 -9.97 -0.18
C LEU A 174 6.45 -10.94 0.57
N HIS A 175 7.41 -10.43 1.36
CA HIS A 175 8.33 -11.29 2.10
C HIS A 175 7.62 -12.19 3.11
N GLU A 176 6.60 -11.69 3.80
CA GLU A 176 5.81 -12.48 4.75
C GLU A 176 5.10 -13.65 4.07
N LYS A 177 4.53 -13.41 2.88
CA LYS A 177 3.86 -14.43 2.07
C LYS A 177 4.84 -15.47 1.52
N LEU A 178 5.98 -15.00 0.99
CA LEU A 178 7.00 -15.88 0.43
C LEU A 178 7.58 -16.81 1.50
N LEU A 179 7.99 -16.24 2.65
CA LEU A 179 8.56 -17.02 3.76
C LEU A 179 7.58 -18.09 4.27
N ARG A 180 6.27 -17.81 4.30
CA ARG A 180 5.26 -18.80 4.71
C ARG A 180 5.12 -19.93 3.71
N ARG A 181 5.01 -19.62 2.42
CA ARG A 181 4.97 -20.64 1.36
C ARG A 181 6.21 -21.51 1.36
N TRP A 182 7.38 -20.89 1.55
CA TRP A 182 8.64 -21.62 1.65
C TRP A 182 8.71 -22.49 2.89
N ALA A 183 8.14 -22.06 4.02
CA ALA A 183 8.02 -22.86 5.23
C ALA A 183 7.10 -24.07 5.06
N GLU A 184 6.11 -23.98 4.18
CA GLU A 184 5.22 -25.09 3.78
C GLU A 184 5.86 -26.01 2.74
N GLY A 185 7.11 -25.73 2.32
CA GLY A 185 7.86 -26.53 1.34
C GLY A 185 7.51 -26.21 -0.13
N GLU A 186 6.78 -25.14 -0.37
CA GLU A 186 6.39 -24.72 -1.72
C GLU A 186 7.48 -23.90 -2.39
N LYS A 187 7.84 -24.26 -3.62
CA LYS A 187 8.62 -23.39 -4.51
C LYS A 187 7.68 -22.37 -5.16
N THR A 188 8.10 -21.11 -5.21
CA THR A 188 7.23 -20.03 -5.69
C THR A 188 7.62 -19.63 -7.11
N PRO A 189 6.71 -19.79 -8.10
CA PRO A 189 6.91 -19.24 -9.44
C PRO A 189 6.85 -17.71 -9.39
N CYS A 190 7.89 -17.07 -9.93
CA CYS A 190 8.04 -15.62 -9.95
C CYS A 190 8.36 -15.14 -11.36
N ARG A 191 7.61 -14.15 -11.84
CA ARG A 191 7.80 -13.58 -13.17
C ARG A 191 9.12 -12.85 -13.27
N THR A 192 9.85 -13.14 -14.36
CA THR A 192 11.10 -12.47 -14.73
C THR A 192 10.87 -11.21 -15.58
N ASP A 193 9.69 -11.08 -16.15
CA ASP A 193 9.26 -10.07 -17.14
C ASP A 193 8.13 -9.16 -16.64
N GLU A 194 7.83 -9.17 -15.33
CA GLU A 194 6.96 -8.20 -14.66
C GLU A 194 7.80 -7.30 -13.76
N ILE A 195 8.04 -6.08 -14.20
CA ILE A 195 8.88 -5.09 -13.52
C ILE A 195 8.03 -4.15 -12.69
N LYS A 196 8.44 -3.92 -11.45
CA LYS A 196 7.85 -2.96 -10.51
C LYS A 196 8.95 -2.28 -9.70
N CYS A 197 8.62 -1.16 -9.07
CA CYS A 197 9.50 -0.45 -8.16
C CYS A 197 8.98 -0.60 -6.72
N PRO A 198 9.41 -1.66 -5.98
CA PRO A 198 8.88 -1.93 -4.64
C PRO A 198 9.22 -0.82 -3.67
N LEU A 199 8.21 -0.33 -2.95
CA LEU A 199 8.33 0.79 -2.00
C LEU A 199 8.14 0.35 -0.55
N SER A 200 8.78 1.06 0.38
CA SER A 200 8.65 0.82 1.82
C SER A 200 7.29 1.29 2.34
N ALA A 201 6.59 0.39 3.06
CA ALA A 201 5.35 0.70 3.75
C ALA A 201 5.57 1.72 4.89
N GLY A 202 6.73 1.70 5.54
CA GLY A 202 7.12 2.68 6.56
C GLY A 202 7.26 4.07 5.95
N ARG A 203 8.09 4.20 4.91
CA ARG A 203 8.27 5.49 4.19
C ARG A 203 7.00 6.00 3.53
N LEU A 204 6.13 5.10 3.07
CA LEU A 204 4.78 5.49 2.62
C LEU A 204 3.97 6.10 3.78
N GLY A 205 4.07 5.52 4.99
CA GLY A 205 3.44 6.08 6.19
C GLY A 205 3.90 7.52 6.45
N ASP A 206 5.21 7.76 6.43
CA ASP A 206 5.80 9.10 6.61
C ASP A 206 5.36 10.08 5.51
N LEU A 207 5.34 9.64 4.25
CA LEU A 207 4.85 10.46 3.15
C LEU A 207 3.38 10.84 3.32
N LEU A 208 2.53 9.91 3.74
CA LEU A 208 1.11 10.19 3.95
C LEU A 208 0.88 11.21 5.06
N VAL A 209 1.71 11.20 6.13
CA VAL A 209 1.71 12.25 7.16
C VAL A 209 2.09 13.59 6.53
N GLU A 210 3.19 13.64 5.80
CA GLU A 210 3.63 14.86 5.12
C GLU A 210 2.56 15.42 4.17
N LEU A 211 1.86 14.53 3.43
CA LEU A 211 0.78 14.95 2.52
C LEU A 211 -0.45 15.50 3.27
N CYS A 212 -0.77 14.98 4.47
CA CYS A 212 -1.82 15.55 5.31
C CYS A 212 -1.50 17.00 5.71
N GLU A 213 -0.22 17.33 5.95
CA GLU A 213 0.27 18.63 6.38
C GLU A 213 0.48 19.63 5.22
N ARG A 214 0.28 19.19 3.96
CA ARG A 214 0.48 20.04 2.76
C ARG A 214 -0.83 20.27 2.00
N PRO A 215 -1.72 21.14 2.51
CA PRO A 215 -3.05 21.36 1.92
C PRO A 215 -3.01 21.90 0.48
N ASN A 216 -1.93 22.57 0.09
CA ASN A 216 -1.78 23.16 -1.25
C ASN A 216 -1.31 22.14 -2.32
N LEU A 217 -0.92 20.93 -1.92
CA LEU A 217 -0.48 19.88 -2.85
C LEU A 217 -1.67 19.02 -3.24
N THR A 218 -2.21 19.19 -4.46
CA THR A 218 -3.40 18.49 -4.96
C THR A 218 -3.15 17.88 -6.32
N GLY A 219 -3.97 16.90 -6.73
CA GLY A 219 -3.87 16.23 -8.02
C GLY A 219 -3.33 14.81 -7.92
N ILE A 220 -2.79 14.31 -9.05
CA ILE A 220 -2.29 12.93 -9.16
C ILE A 220 -0.77 12.95 -9.07
N TYR A 221 -0.22 12.09 -8.21
CA TYR A 221 1.21 11.90 -8.04
C TYR A 221 1.58 10.41 -8.03
N HIS A 222 2.84 10.13 -8.35
CA HIS A 222 3.42 8.79 -8.29
C HIS A 222 4.37 8.68 -7.10
N TYR A 223 4.33 7.52 -6.41
CA TYR A 223 5.31 7.17 -5.39
C TYR A 223 5.64 5.69 -5.43
N ALA A 224 6.91 5.39 -5.62
CA ALA A 224 7.45 4.05 -5.83
C ALA A 224 8.84 3.92 -5.19
N GLY A 225 9.42 2.72 -5.19
CA GLY A 225 10.83 2.51 -4.89
C GLY A 225 11.73 3.09 -5.98
N LEU A 226 13.02 3.22 -5.69
CA LEU A 226 14.02 3.79 -6.62
C LEU A 226 14.59 2.75 -7.59
N GLU A 227 14.31 1.47 -7.39
CA GLU A 227 14.91 0.37 -8.13
C GLU A 227 13.83 -0.45 -8.85
N PRO A 228 13.83 -0.47 -10.21
CA PRO A 228 12.98 -1.37 -10.98
C PRO A 228 13.46 -2.81 -10.83
N LEU A 229 12.58 -3.73 -10.43
CA LEU A 229 12.90 -5.13 -10.21
C LEU A 229 11.78 -6.03 -10.69
N SER A 230 12.14 -7.18 -11.27
CA SER A 230 11.18 -8.24 -11.53
C SER A 230 10.71 -8.91 -10.24
N ARG A 231 9.55 -9.56 -10.29
CA ARG A 231 9.07 -10.38 -9.17
C ARG A 231 10.09 -11.45 -8.78
N TYR A 232 10.78 -12.00 -9.77
CA TYR A 232 11.83 -13.00 -9.57
C TYR A 232 13.02 -12.43 -8.79
N GLU A 233 13.54 -11.26 -9.19
CA GLU A 233 14.64 -10.60 -8.50
C GLU A 233 14.28 -10.20 -7.06
N MET A 234 13.06 -9.68 -6.84
CA MET A 234 12.59 -9.38 -5.49
C MET A 234 12.59 -10.62 -4.60
N ALA A 235 12.04 -11.74 -5.11
CA ALA A 235 11.96 -12.99 -4.35
C ALA A 235 13.34 -13.57 -4.05
N ARG A 236 14.27 -13.55 -5.02
CA ARG A 236 15.65 -13.99 -4.81
C ARG A 236 16.36 -13.20 -3.71
N ARG A 237 16.30 -11.87 -3.79
CA ARG A 237 16.93 -11.00 -2.80
C ARG A 237 16.27 -11.14 -1.41
N ILE A 238 14.97 -11.42 -1.32
CA ILE A 238 14.30 -11.76 -0.06
C ILE A 238 14.83 -13.09 0.48
N ALA A 239 14.98 -14.13 -0.34
CA ALA A 239 15.56 -15.39 0.09
C ALA A 239 17.00 -15.19 0.65
N GLU A 240 17.85 -14.50 -0.07
CA GLU A 240 19.23 -14.16 0.33
C GLU A 240 19.26 -13.38 1.65
N LYS A 241 18.37 -12.38 1.83
CA LYS A 241 18.23 -11.60 3.07
C LYS A 241 18.01 -12.47 4.29
N PHE A 242 17.23 -13.55 4.15
CA PHE A 242 16.92 -14.49 5.23
C PHE A 242 17.87 -15.70 5.27
N GLY A 243 18.96 -15.68 4.50
CA GLY A 243 19.99 -16.74 4.48
C GLY A 243 19.52 -18.03 3.81
N LEU A 244 18.52 -17.94 2.93
CA LEU A 244 17.98 -19.07 2.16
C LEU A 244 18.61 -19.12 0.76
N SER A 245 18.74 -20.33 0.18
CA SER A 245 19.17 -20.50 -1.21
C SER A 245 18.01 -20.11 -2.16
N PRO A 246 18.16 -19.08 -3.00
CA PRO A 246 17.10 -18.69 -3.92
C PRO A 246 16.66 -19.81 -4.85
N ASP A 247 17.58 -20.65 -5.32
CA ASP A 247 17.29 -21.71 -6.29
C ASP A 247 16.44 -22.84 -5.70
N GLU A 248 16.43 -23.00 -4.35
CA GLU A 248 15.55 -23.94 -3.66
C GLU A 248 14.09 -23.46 -3.65
N PHE A 249 13.87 -22.15 -3.53
CA PHE A 249 12.57 -21.57 -3.19
C PHE A 249 11.92 -20.74 -4.29
N VAL A 250 12.71 -20.25 -5.27
CA VAL A 250 12.20 -19.34 -6.30
C VAL A 250 12.37 -19.95 -7.67
N GLU A 251 11.29 -19.98 -8.44
CA GLU A 251 11.27 -20.50 -9.80
C GLU A 251 11.03 -19.38 -10.81
N PRO A 252 11.93 -19.19 -11.83
CA PRO A 252 11.70 -18.20 -12.85
C PRO A 252 10.60 -18.65 -13.81
N VAL A 253 9.66 -17.75 -14.06
CA VAL A 253 8.61 -17.94 -15.07
C VAL A 253 8.48 -16.69 -15.93
N ALA A 254 8.07 -16.86 -17.20
CA ALA A 254 7.69 -15.75 -18.05
C ALA A 254 6.16 -15.69 -18.16
N GLY A 255 5.62 -14.48 -18.39
CA GLY A 255 4.24 -14.29 -18.73
C GLY A 255 3.99 -14.31 -20.24
N ASP A 256 2.75 -14.09 -20.64
CA ASP A 256 2.38 -14.04 -22.08
C ASP A 256 3.02 -12.81 -22.79
N ARG A 257 3.26 -11.76 -22.05
CA ARG A 257 3.99 -10.55 -22.51
C ARG A 257 4.76 -9.91 -21.36
N PRO A 258 5.87 -9.19 -21.64
CA PRO A 258 6.54 -8.35 -20.67
C PRO A 258 5.62 -7.23 -20.17
N VAL A 259 5.74 -6.87 -18.89
CA VAL A 259 5.00 -5.77 -18.26
C VAL A 259 5.97 -4.94 -17.42
N ASP A 260 6.16 -3.68 -17.77
CA ASP A 260 6.95 -2.74 -16.97
C ASP A 260 6.05 -1.63 -16.43
N LEU A 261 5.87 -1.60 -15.12
CA LEU A 261 5.05 -0.62 -14.40
C LEU A 261 5.91 0.39 -13.61
N THR A 262 7.11 0.67 -14.11
CA THR A 262 7.97 1.70 -13.52
C THR A 262 7.30 3.08 -13.59
N LEU A 263 7.28 3.78 -12.45
CA LEU A 263 6.68 5.11 -12.31
C LEU A 263 7.73 6.21 -12.22
N ASP A 264 7.58 7.29 -12.97
CA ASP A 264 8.36 8.51 -12.79
C ASP A 264 7.82 9.29 -11.57
N MET A 265 8.67 9.47 -10.57
CA MET A 265 8.35 10.18 -9.32
C MET A 265 8.83 11.65 -9.33
N SER A 266 9.44 12.13 -10.39
CA SER A 266 10.12 13.43 -10.46
C SER A 266 9.18 14.59 -10.10
N CYS A 267 7.88 14.47 -10.38
CA CYS A 267 6.89 15.48 -10.06
C CYS A 267 6.71 15.62 -8.55
N LEU A 268 6.43 14.54 -7.82
CA LEU A 268 6.21 14.56 -6.37
C LEU A 268 7.48 14.93 -5.59
N ALA A 269 8.62 14.42 -6.02
CA ALA A 269 9.92 14.62 -5.36
C ALA A 269 10.32 16.10 -5.18
N ARG A 270 9.74 17.01 -5.98
CA ARG A 270 9.97 18.47 -5.86
C ARG A 270 9.24 19.11 -4.68
N PHE A 271 8.20 18.45 -4.18
CA PHE A 271 7.28 19.01 -3.21
C PHE A 271 7.36 18.37 -1.83
N VAL A 272 7.96 17.18 -1.71
CA VAL A 272 8.01 16.43 -0.46
C VAL A 272 9.44 16.22 0.03
N LYS A 273 9.59 16.14 1.36
CA LYS A 273 10.87 15.84 2.02
C LYS A 273 11.09 14.33 2.13
N THR A 274 10.00 13.57 2.29
CA THR A 274 10.04 12.12 2.41
C THR A 274 10.55 11.50 1.12
N ARG A 275 11.69 10.82 1.21
CA ARG A 275 12.35 10.17 0.08
C ARG A 275 11.99 8.69 0.03
N SER A 276 11.87 8.16 -1.16
CA SER A 276 11.78 6.73 -1.38
C SER A 276 13.15 6.05 -1.15
N CYS A 277 13.21 4.73 -1.26
CA CYS A 277 14.40 3.95 -0.97
C CYS A 277 14.73 2.95 -2.09
N MET A 278 15.98 2.53 -2.11
CA MET A 278 16.43 1.36 -2.86
C MET A 278 15.91 0.08 -2.20
N PHE A 279 15.81 -1.00 -2.97
CA PHE A 279 15.30 -2.27 -2.44
C PHE A 279 16.18 -2.85 -1.33
N GLY A 280 17.49 -2.60 -1.35
CA GLY A 280 18.39 -2.99 -0.28
C GLY A 280 18.01 -2.38 1.08
N GLU A 281 17.68 -1.08 1.11
CA GLU A 281 17.22 -0.42 2.35
C GLU A 281 15.87 -0.99 2.80
N LEU A 282 14.96 -1.27 1.85
CA LEU A 282 13.67 -1.90 2.14
C LEU A 282 13.86 -3.32 2.72
N LEU A 283 14.81 -4.11 2.21
CA LEU A 283 15.15 -5.41 2.79
C LEU A 283 15.58 -5.29 4.25
N ASP A 284 16.32 -4.22 4.62
CA ASP A 284 16.74 -4.00 6.01
C ASP A 284 15.56 -3.70 6.95
N GLU A 285 14.46 -3.16 6.46
CA GLU A 285 13.23 -2.95 7.21
C GLU A 285 12.42 -4.24 7.42
N MET A 286 12.59 -5.28 6.57
CA MET A 286 11.83 -6.51 6.63
C MET A 286 12.16 -7.37 7.84
N ALA A 287 11.18 -7.59 8.70
CA ALA A 287 11.29 -8.48 9.86
C ALA A 287 10.84 -9.90 9.51
N LEU A 288 11.47 -10.88 10.17
CA LEU A 288 11.01 -12.26 10.11
C LEU A 288 9.69 -12.40 10.88
N PRO A 289 8.63 -12.99 10.30
CA PRO A 289 7.42 -13.35 11.03
C PRO A 289 7.76 -14.20 12.27
N ALA A 290 7.18 -13.87 13.41
CA ALA A 290 7.57 -14.43 14.71
C ALA A 290 7.41 -15.95 14.76
N ASP A 291 6.34 -16.47 14.16
CA ASP A 291 6.04 -17.91 14.09
C ASP A 291 6.95 -18.71 13.15
N LEU A 292 7.71 -18.06 12.27
CA LEU A 292 8.64 -18.71 11.35
C LEU A 292 10.08 -18.81 11.86
N ALA A 293 10.37 -18.29 13.05
CA ALA A 293 11.72 -18.26 13.60
C ALA A 293 12.35 -19.67 13.76
N GLY A 294 11.56 -20.65 14.21
CA GLY A 294 11.99 -22.04 14.34
C GLY A 294 12.32 -22.70 13.00
N TRP A 295 11.45 -22.50 12.01
CA TRP A 295 11.67 -23.01 10.66
C TRP A 295 12.94 -22.41 10.03
N LEU A 296 13.09 -21.09 10.05
CA LEU A 296 14.24 -20.43 9.44
C LEU A 296 15.55 -20.88 10.08
N LYS A 297 15.58 -21.06 11.42
CA LYS A 297 16.76 -21.57 12.11
C LYS A 297 17.15 -22.98 11.64
N SER A 298 16.18 -23.83 11.34
CA SER A 298 16.44 -25.19 10.85
C SER A 298 16.98 -25.22 9.42
N LYS A 299 16.63 -24.21 8.59
CA LYS A 299 17.03 -24.13 7.18
C LYS A 299 18.31 -23.31 6.96
N ALA A 300 18.43 -22.14 7.58
CA ALA A 300 19.52 -21.19 7.34
C ALA A 300 20.68 -21.31 8.33
N GLY A 301 20.57 -22.12 9.38
CA GLY A 301 21.61 -22.29 10.41
C GLY A 301 21.91 -21.05 11.25
N ARG A 302 21.51 -19.87 10.82
CA ARG A 302 21.65 -18.59 11.54
C ARG A 302 20.41 -17.72 11.33
N LEU A 303 19.84 -17.20 12.41
CA LEU A 303 18.80 -16.17 12.30
C LEU A 303 19.45 -14.84 11.87
N PRO A 304 18.82 -14.08 10.93
CA PRO A 304 19.28 -12.74 10.62
C PRO A 304 19.24 -11.87 11.89
N ILE A 305 20.38 -11.23 12.17
CA ILE A 305 20.61 -10.49 13.42
C ILE A 305 19.99 -9.10 13.30
N LYS A 306 18.70 -8.98 13.42
CA LYS A 306 18.03 -7.74 13.92
C LYS A 306 16.61 -8.08 14.35
N ARG A 307 16.41 -8.27 15.66
CA ARG A 307 15.10 -8.09 16.28
C ARG A 307 14.85 -6.59 16.34
N PHE A 308 13.95 -6.06 15.56
CA PHE A 308 13.37 -4.76 15.88
C PHE A 308 12.58 -4.93 17.18
N LYS A 309 13.02 -4.21 18.21
CA LYS A 309 12.17 -4.00 19.39
C LYS A 309 10.98 -3.19 18.94
N LEU A 310 9.79 -3.72 19.17
CA LEU A 310 8.51 -3.04 19.06
C LEU A 310 8.47 -1.80 19.95
#